data_ce14e0705b2f4b3358f14401c5c4bca7
#
_entry.id   ce14e0705b2f4b3358f14401c5c4bca7
#
_cell.length_a   1.000
_cell.length_b   1.000
_cell.length_c   1.000
_cell.angle_alpha   90.00
_cell.angle_beta   90.00
_cell.angle_gamma   90.00
#
_symmetry.space_group_name_H-M   'P 1'
#
loop_
_entity.id
_entity.type
_entity.pdbx_description
1 polymer ?
#
loop_
_entity_poly.entity_id
_entity_poly.type
_entity_poly.pdbx_seq_one_letter_code
_entity_poly.pdbx_strand_id
1 'polypeptide(L)'
;MQSFIIFILYMLYVLTSGQYLYYQLLKPKTDHILLVGIILHILFVVLYLSLQKHVYLATYLLYIFMFLPSLFYEGNMKHKLTLTFMLLTFSLTAEAILAIVFVAISPLFPHINMVPVLFKTNNQYILISIFSLLTGSFVLLLTIKAASLLKNSFTVLKSGLILRACFYFVAVIIINNLFAAPSAIKLSLFLVLISMVATIFLIILFNRLFKEISKSTHDIALKKQQVELVESQLTSYKETEAQYIEIRHWNHDIANHLLSLAHLIESSKNEEAKEYIRNIIEEEKQ
;
A
#
# COMPACT_ATOMS: atom_id res chain seq x y z
N MET A 1 9.57 -19.43 -30.90
CA MET A 1 8.83 -18.16 -31.01
C MET A 1 7.66 -18.09 -30.03
N GLN A 2 6.76 -19.08 -29.95
CA GLN A 2 5.58 -19.08 -29.04
C GLN A 2 5.94 -18.99 -27.58
N SER A 3 6.89 -19.78 -27.05
CA SER A 3 7.33 -19.70 -25.64
C SER A 3 7.88 -18.33 -25.24
N PHE A 4 8.43 -17.62 -26.19
CA PHE A 4 8.99 -16.30 -26.01
C PHE A 4 7.90 -15.23 -25.83
N ILE A 5 6.85 -15.28 -26.66
CA ILE A 5 5.70 -14.37 -26.55
C ILE A 5 5.01 -14.54 -25.18
N ILE A 6 4.86 -15.77 -24.73
CA ILE A 6 4.23 -16.08 -23.44
C ILE A 6 5.05 -15.53 -22.27
N PHE A 7 6.36 -15.67 -22.34
CA PHE A 7 7.26 -15.13 -21.34
C PHE A 7 7.21 -13.58 -21.29
N ILE A 8 7.14 -12.92 -22.43
CA ILE A 8 6.91 -11.47 -22.49
C ILE A 8 5.59 -11.09 -21.83
N LEU A 9 4.50 -11.81 -22.14
CA LEU A 9 3.19 -11.57 -21.53
C LEU A 9 3.25 -11.69 -19.99
N TYR A 10 3.91 -12.71 -19.47
CA TYR A 10 4.13 -12.86 -18.03
C TYR A 10 4.90 -11.66 -17.44
N MET A 11 5.99 -11.24 -18.07
CA MET A 11 6.77 -10.09 -17.63
C MET A 11 5.95 -8.80 -17.64
N LEU A 12 5.14 -8.58 -18.67
CA LEU A 12 4.23 -7.43 -18.74
C LEU A 12 3.19 -7.47 -17.60
N TYR A 13 2.69 -8.65 -17.25
CA TYR A 13 1.78 -8.84 -16.12
C TYR A 13 2.41 -8.40 -14.79
N VAL A 14 3.65 -8.81 -14.54
CA VAL A 14 4.40 -8.44 -13.35
C VAL A 14 4.66 -6.94 -13.30
N LEU A 15 5.07 -6.33 -14.42
CA LEU A 15 5.31 -4.88 -14.51
C LEU A 15 4.03 -4.07 -14.29
N THR A 16 2.91 -4.52 -14.87
CA THR A 16 1.60 -3.88 -14.67
C THR A 16 1.16 -3.95 -13.21
N SER A 17 1.37 -5.10 -12.56
CA SER A 17 1.10 -5.27 -11.12
C SER A 17 1.95 -4.30 -10.28
N GLY A 18 3.20 -4.09 -10.65
CA GLY A 18 4.08 -3.11 -10.01
C GLY A 18 3.59 -1.68 -10.16
N GLN A 19 3.21 -1.29 -11.36
CA GLN A 19 2.65 0.05 -11.60
C GLN A 19 1.36 0.29 -10.82
N TYR A 20 0.47 -0.71 -10.77
CA TYR A 20 -0.74 -0.64 -9.97
C TYR A 20 -0.42 -0.43 -8.49
N LEU A 21 0.56 -1.16 -7.93
CA LEU A 21 0.98 -1.03 -6.55
C LEU A 21 1.51 0.38 -6.24
N TYR A 22 2.35 0.94 -7.10
CA TYR A 22 2.87 2.30 -6.95
C TYR A 22 1.76 3.34 -7.03
N TYR A 23 0.84 3.20 -7.99
CA TYR A 23 -0.27 4.13 -8.16
C TYR A 23 -1.22 4.18 -6.95
N GLN A 24 -1.45 3.04 -6.30
CA GLN A 24 -2.32 2.97 -5.13
C GLN A 24 -1.66 3.49 -3.83
N LEU A 25 -0.34 3.37 -3.69
CA LEU A 25 0.36 3.63 -2.44
C LEU A 25 1.22 4.90 -2.44
N LEU A 26 1.54 5.45 -3.61
CA LEU A 26 2.35 6.65 -3.78
C LEU A 26 1.63 7.67 -4.64
N LYS A 27 1.92 8.96 -4.42
CA LYS A 27 1.41 10.02 -5.29
C LYS A 27 2.22 10.10 -6.58
N PRO A 28 1.60 10.17 -7.76
CA PRO A 28 2.32 10.40 -9.01
C PRO A 28 2.90 11.81 -9.05
N LYS A 29 4.09 11.97 -9.63
CA LYS A 29 4.73 13.28 -9.86
C LYS A 29 4.17 14.00 -11.09
N THR A 30 3.57 13.24 -12.02
CA THR A 30 3.08 13.74 -13.30
C THR A 30 1.66 13.24 -13.53
N ASP A 31 0.83 14.08 -14.16
CA ASP A 31 -0.54 13.72 -14.52
C ASP A 31 -0.60 12.60 -15.57
N HIS A 32 0.47 12.45 -16.36
CA HIS A 32 0.58 11.47 -17.44
C HIS A 32 1.25 10.16 -17.01
N ILE A 33 1.11 9.76 -15.75
CA ILE A 33 1.78 8.58 -15.19
C ILE A 33 1.45 7.27 -15.93
N LEU A 34 0.22 7.14 -16.43
CA LEU A 34 -0.19 5.98 -17.22
C LEU A 34 0.56 5.91 -18.56
N LEU A 35 0.76 7.06 -19.22
CA LEU A 35 1.51 7.14 -20.46
C LEU A 35 2.98 6.78 -20.23
N VAL A 36 3.59 7.28 -19.15
CA VAL A 36 4.95 6.88 -18.72
C VAL A 36 5.02 5.36 -18.53
N GLY A 37 4.00 4.79 -17.91
CA GLY A 37 3.90 3.34 -17.72
C GLY A 37 3.91 2.58 -19.04
N ILE A 38 3.10 2.99 -20.01
CA ILE A 38 3.04 2.38 -21.35
C ILE A 38 4.40 2.47 -22.06
N ILE A 39 5.04 3.64 -22.01
CA ILE A 39 6.36 3.84 -22.61
C ILE A 39 7.39 2.89 -22.00
N LEU A 40 7.39 2.74 -20.67
CA LEU A 40 8.30 1.83 -19.98
C LEU A 40 8.05 0.37 -20.37
N HIS A 41 6.80 -0.04 -20.56
CA HIS A 41 6.48 -1.40 -21.04
C HIS A 41 7.00 -1.63 -22.47
N ILE A 42 6.78 -0.68 -23.37
CA ILE A 42 7.28 -0.75 -24.74
C ILE A 42 8.81 -0.82 -24.73
N LEU A 43 9.46 0.05 -23.98
CA LEU A 43 10.92 0.08 -23.85
C LEU A 43 11.46 -1.25 -23.30
N PHE A 44 10.79 -1.83 -22.29
CA PHE A 44 11.13 -3.14 -21.76
C PHE A 44 11.09 -4.21 -22.84
N VAL A 45 10.00 -4.28 -23.62
CA VAL A 45 9.84 -5.29 -24.69
C VAL A 45 10.95 -5.13 -25.74
N VAL A 46 11.23 -3.91 -26.19
CA VAL A 46 12.28 -3.64 -27.18
C VAL A 46 13.66 -4.06 -26.66
N LEU A 47 14.01 -3.69 -25.43
CA LEU A 47 15.29 -4.06 -24.83
C LEU A 47 15.37 -5.58 -24.58
N TYR A 48 14.27 -6.20 -24.13
CA TYR A 48 14.21 -7.63 -23.91
C TYR A 48 14.42 -8.40 -25.23
N LEU A 49 13.80 -7.95 -26.32
CA LEU A 49 14.00 -8.52 -27.66
C LEU A 49 15.45 -8.41 -28.13
N SER A 50 16.10 -7.27 -27.88
CA SER A 50 17.51 -7.06 -28.25
C SER A 50 18.49 -7.94 -27.46
N LEU A 51 18.17 -8.22 -26.18
CA LEU A 51 19.00 -9.01 -25.26
C LEU A 51 18.66 -10.51 -25.26
N GLN A 52 17.81 -10.96 -26.19
CA GLN A 52 17.31 -12.34 -26.27
C GLN A 52 18.40 -13.43 -26.25
N LYS A 53 19.58 -13.11 -26.81
CA LYS A 53 20.75 -14.03 -26.82
C LYS A 53 21.42 -14.18 -25.45
N HIS A 54 21.14 -13.27 -24.52
CA HIS A 54 21.75 -13.23 -23.18
C HIS A 54 20.69 -13.37 -22.10
N VAL A 55 20.21 -14.59 -21.86
CA VAL A 55 19.07 -14.90 -20.98
C VAL A 55 19.25 -14.31 -19.57
N TYR A 56 20.46 -14.37 -19.01
CA TYR A 56 20.73 -13.79 -17.67
C TYR A 56 20.56 -12.28 -17.64
N LEU A 57 21.04 -11.57 -18.68
CA LEU A 57 20.91 -10.12 -18.78
C LEU A 57 19.44 -9.71 -18.90
N ALA A 58 18.65 -10.47 -19.64
CA ALA A 58 17.22 -10.25 -19.79
C ALA A 58 16.46 -10.38 -18.45
N THR A 59 16.88 -11.29 -17.57
CA THR A 59 16.30 -11.44 -16.23
C THR A 59 16.63 -10.24 -15.35
N TYR A 60 17.86 -9.74 -15.36
CA TYR A 60 18.23 -8.52 -14.62
C TYR A 60 17.50 -7.30 -15.12
N LEU A 61 17.21 -7.23 -16.41
CA LEU A 61 16.42 -6.15 -17.01
C LEU A 61 15.02 -6.07 -16.35
N LEU A 62 14.37 -7.20 -16.09
CA LEU A 62 13.08 -7.23 -15.39
C LEU A 62 13.16 -6.55 -14.03
N TYR A 63 14.17 -6.87 -13.23
CA TYR A 63 14.32 -6.27 -11.90
C TYR A 63 14.54 -4.75 -11.96
N ILE A 64 15.30 -4.27 -12.94
CA ILE A 64 15.48 -2.85 -13.18
C ILE A 64 14.13 -2.20 -13.55
N PHE A 65 13.36 -2.80 -14.44
CA PHE A 65 12.07 -2.30 -14.88
C PHE A 65 10.97 -2.42 -13.82
N MET A 66 11.11 -3.32 -12.86
CA MET A 66 10.24 -3.33 -11.66
C MET A 66 10.46 -2.09 -10.79
N PHE A 67 11.69 -1.59 -10.70
CA PHE A 67 12.04 -0.42 -9.89
C PHE A 67 11.83 0.90 -10.62
N LEU A 68 12.12 0.97 -11.90
CA LEU A 68 12.13 2.19 -12.70
C LEU A 68 10.83 3.03 -12.60
N PRO A 69 9.62 2.45 -12.64
CA PRO A 69 8.38 3.19 -12.49
C PRO A 69 8.30 3.96 -11.17
N SER A 70 8.90 3.45 -10.10
CA SER A 70 8.86 4.08 -8.78
C SER A 70 9.50 5.48 -8.75
N LEU A 71 10.41 5.80 -9.69
CA LEU A 71 11.09 7.08 -9.77
C LEU A 71 10.13 8.23 -10.16
N PHE A 72 9.06 7.91 -10.87
CA PHE A 72 8.03 8.86 -11.31
C PHE A 72 6.95 9.13 -10.25
N TYR A 73 7.10 8.58 -9.05
CA TYR A 73 6.23 8.82 -7.91
C TYR A 73 6.96 9.64 -6.83
N GLU A 74 6.18 10.34 -6.01
CA GLU A 74 6.68 11.05 -4.83
C GLU A 74 7.02 10.04 -3.71
N GLY A 75 7.83 10.47 -2.76
CA GLY A 75 8.14 9.69 -1.57
C GLY A 75 9.62 9.34 -1.40
N ASN A 76 9.92 8.86 -0.20
CA ASN A 76 11.29 8.51 0.19
C ASN A 76 11.76 7.26 -0.56
N MET A 77 13.04 7.22 -0.93
CA MET A 77 13.68 6.09 -1.60
C MET A 77 13.48 4.76 -0.86
N LYS A 78 13.47 4.80 0.48
CA LYS A 78 13.20 3.60 1.31
C LYS A 78 11.82 2.99 1.04
N HIS A 79 10.77 3.82 0.89
CA HIS A 79 9.43 3.36 0.57
C HIS A 79 9.36 2.76 -0.84
N LYS A 80 10.01 3.38 -1.82
CA LYS A 80 10.07 2.91 -3.21
C LYS A 80 10.76 1.55 -3.31
N LEU A 81 11.92 1.41 -2.65
CA LEU A 81 12.63 0.14 -2.57
C LEU A 81 11.80 -0.94 -1.87
N THR A 82 11.10 -0.60 -0.77
CA THR A 82 10.23 -1.54 -0.06
C THR A 82 9.13 -2.08 -0.97
N LEU A 83 8.48 -1.22 -1.76
CA LEU A 83 7.43 -1.66 -2.69
C LEU A 83 7.98 -2.53 -3.82
N THR A 84 9.16 -2.17 -4.37
CA THR A 84 9.83 -2.99 -5.39
C THR A 84 10.18 -4.38 -4.86
N PHE A 85 10.77 -4.45 -3.66
CA PHE A 85 11.08 -5.74 -3.03
C PHE A 85 9.83 -6.55 -2.70
N MET A 86 8.75 -5.88 -2.29
CA MET A 86 7.47 -6.53 -2.04
C MET A 86 6.89 -7.14 -3.33
N LEU A 87 6.95 -6.42 -4.45
CA LEU A 87 6.54 -6.94 -5.75
C LEU A 87 7.41 -8.15 -6.17
N LEU A 88 8.72 -8.06 -5.97
CA LEU A 88 9.64 -9.16 -6.24
C LEU A 88 9.30 -10.39 -5.38
N THR A 89 9.01 -10.20 -4.08
CA THR A 89 8.59 -11.32 -3.22
C THR A 89 7.29 -11.94 -3.69
N PHE A 90 6.30 -11.15 -4.13
CA PHE A 90 5.05 -11.68 -4.66
C PHE A 90 5.27 -12.52 -5.92
N SER A 91 6.11 -12.04 -6.85
CA SER A 91 6.46 -12.78 -8.06
C SER A 91 7.10 -14.13 -7.73
N LEU A 92 8.12 -14.13 -6.88
CA LEU A 92 8.84 -15.34 -6.50
C LEU A 92 7.96 -16.32 -5.67
N THR A 93 7.08 -15.78 -4.82
CA THR A 93 6.13 -16.59 -4.05
C THR A 93 5.12 -17.28 -4.96
N ALA A 94 4.59 -16.53 -5.91
CA ALA A 94 3.64 -17.06 -6.88
C ALA A 94 4.27 -18.21 -7.70
N GLU A 95 5.51 -18.03 -8.17
CA GLU A 95 6.24 -19.06 -8.87
C GLU A 95 6.47 -20.30 -7.99
N ALA A 96 6.91 -20.12 -6.74
CA ALA A 96 7.16 -21.21 -5.80
C ALA A 96 5.89 -22.00 -5.46
N ILE A 97 4.78 -21.34 -5.15
CA ILE A 97 3.50 -21.99 -4.82
C ILE A 97 3.00 -22.80 -6.02
N LEU A 98 2.99 -22.20 -7.20
CA LEU A 98 2.53 -22.89 -8.40
C LEU A 98 3.47 -24.03 -8.80
N ALA A 99 4.79 -23.90 -8.60
CA ALA A 99 5.72 -24.99 -8.79
C ALA A 99 5.37 -26.19 -7.89
N ILE A 100 5.09 -25.96 -6.62
CA ILE A 100 4.67 -27.01 -5.69
C ILE A 100 3.36 -27.67 -6.15
N VAL A 101 2.38 -26.89 -6.57
CA VAL A 101 1.10 -27.41 -7.08
C VAL A 101 1.32 -28.28 -8.32
N PHE A 102 2.15 -27.83 -9.27
CA PHE A 102 2.47 -28.60 -10.47
C PHE A 102 3.18 -29.91 -10.15
N VAL A 103 4.13 -29.91 -9.22
CA VAL A 103 4.81 -31.12 -8.75
C VAL A 103 3.81 -32.07 -8.08
N ALA A 104 2.91 -31.57 -7.25
CA ALA A 104 1.91 -32.38 -6.57
C ALA A 104 0.90 -33.04 -7.55
N ILE A 105 0.59 -32.37 -8.67
CA ILE A 105 -0.31 -32.86 -9.71
C ILE A 105 0.41 -33.81 -10.70
N SER A 106 1.74 -33.76 -10.77
CA SER A 106 2.53 -34.52 -11.74
C SER A 106 2.23 -36.04 -11.76
N PRO A 107 1.91 -36.73 -10.63
CA PRO A 107 1.58 -38.15 -10.64
C PRO A 107 0.27 -38.45 -11.41
N LEU A 108 -0.62 -37.47 -11.55
CA LEU A 108 -1.87 -37.63 -12.32
C LEU A 108 -1.64 -37.62 -13.84
N PHE A 109 -0.48 -37.16 -14.27
CA PHE A 109 -0.10 -37.02 -15.68
C PHE A 109 1.26 -37.70 -15.96
N PRO A 110 1.37 -39.02 -15.85
CA PRO A 110 2.65 -39.72 -15.92
C PRO A 110 3.38 -39.59 -17.27
N HIS A 111 2.63 -39.21 -18.32
CA HIS A 111 3.23 -38.98 -19.65
C HIS A 111 3.79 -37.57 -19.83
N ILE A 112 3.59 -36.66 -18.89
CA ILE A 112 4.04 -35.28 -18.96
C ILE A 112 5.16 -35.06 -17.94
N ASN A 113 6.35 -34.75 -18.43
CA ASN A 113 7.43 -34.37 -17.53
C ASN A 113 7.23 -32.92 -17.09
N MET A 114 6.76 -32.71 -15.84
CA MET A 114 6.47 -31.40 -15.29
C MET A 114 7.72 -30.62 -14.89
N VAL A 115 8.82 -31.29 -14.56
CA VAL A 115 10.05 -30.62 -14.12
C VAL A 115 10.63 -29.69 -15.17
N PRO A 116 10.79 -30.08 -16.44
CA PRO A 116 11.22 -29.16 -17.51
C PRO A 116 10.26 -28.01 -17.75
N VAL A 117 8.95 -28.19 -17.50
CA VAL A 117 7.95 -27.10 -17.61
C VAL A 117 8.22 -26.03 -16.58
N LEU A 118 8.48 -26.40 -15.31
CA LEU A 118 8.79 -25.47 -14.24
C LEU A 118 10.06 -24.64 -14.53
N PHE A 119 11.08 -25.27 -15.11
CA PHE A 119 12.32 -24.57 -15.49
C PHE A 119 12.26 -23.90 -16.87
N LYS A 120 11.09 -23.93 -17.55
CA LYS A 120 10.89 -23.30 -18.88
C LYS A 120 11.86 -23.85 -19.97
N THR A 121 12.33 -25.08 -19.80
CA THR A 121 13.31 -25.71 -20.68
C THR A 121 12.70 -26.67 -21.70
N ASN A 122 11.38 -26.91 -21.62
CA ASN A 122 10.68 -27.86 -22.49
C ASN A 122 9.90 -27.16 -23.61
N ASN A 123 9.71 -27.89 -24.72
CA ASN A 123 8.88 -27.48 -25.88
C ASN A 123 7.36 -27.60 -25.62
N GLN A 124 6.93 -27.93 -24.43
CA GLN A 124 5.51 -28.02 -24.03
C GLN A 124 4.92 -26.63 -23.82
N TYR A 125 4.79 -25.86 -24.86
CA TYR A 125 4.38 -24.45 -24.84
C TYR A 125 3.04 -24.17 -24.13
N ILE A 126 2.08 -25.12 -24.25
CA ILE A 126 0.76 -24.96 -23.63
C ILE A 126 0.87 -24.94 -22.10
N LEU A 127 1.63 -25.88 -21.53
CA LEU A 127 1.81 -25.97 -20.08
C LEU A 127 2.61 -24.78 -19.53
N ILE A 128 3.65 -24.36 -20.25
CA ILE A 128 4.41 -23.14 -19.92
C ILE A 128 3.53 -21.92 -19.95
N SER A 129 2.60 -21.84 -20.91
CA SER A 129 1.63 -20.75 -21.03
C SER A 129 0.69 -20.71 -19.83
N ILE A 130 0.10 -21.84 -19.49
CA ILE A 130 -0.82 -21.96 -18.35
C ILE A 130 -0.10 -21.57 -17.07
N PHE A 131 1.10 -22.12 -16.84
CA PHE A 131 1.91 -21.79 -15.67
C PHE A 131 2.22 -20.28 -15.58
N SER A 132 2.66 -19.68 -16.66
CA SER A 132 3.01 -18.25 -16.71
C SER A 132 1.79 -17.34 -16.48
N LEU A 133 0.64 -17.67 -17.07
CA LEU A 133 -0.61 -16.92 -16.87
C LEU A 133 -1.13 -17.05 -15.43
N LEU A 134 -1.10 -18.26 -14.85
CA LEU A 134 -1.49 -18.48 -13.46
C LEU A 134 -0.58 -17.72 -12.51
N THR A 135 0.73 -17.76 -12.73
CA THR A 135 1.71 -17.01 -11.92
C THR A 135 1.45 -15.51 -12.00
N GLY A 136 1.26 -14.96 -13.20
CA GLY A 136 0.96 -13.54 -13.39
C GLY A 136 -0.35 -13.12 -12.70
N SER A 137 -1.40 -13.91 -12.84
CA SER A 137 -2.70 -13.65 -12.19
C SER A 137 -2.58 -13.69 -10.67
N PHE A 138 -1.81 -14.61 -10.12
CA PHE A 138 -1.59 -14.73 -8.68
C PHE A 138 -0.78 -13.54 -8.13
N VAL A 139 0.25 -13.09 -8.85
CA VAL A 139 0.98 -11.86 -8.51
C VAL A 139 0.04 -10.65 -8.48
N LEU A 140 -0.83 -10.52 -9.48
CA LEU A 140 -1.79 -9.43 -9.54
C LEU A 140 -2.77 -9.46 -8.34
N LEU A 141 -3.30 -10.64 -7.99
CA LEU A 141 -4.18 -10.79 -6.82
C LEU A 141 -3.48 -10.42 -5.51
N LEU A 142 -2.23 -10.86 -5.33
CA LEU A 142 -1.43 -10.50 -4.15
C LEU A 142 -1.18 -8.99 -4.09
N THR A 143 -0.88 -8.36 -5.21
CA THR A 143 -0.65 -6.90 -5.27
C THR A 143 -1.91 -6.10 -4.98
N ILE A 144 -3.07 -6.51 -5.51
CA ILE A 144 -4.36 -5.86 -5.21
C ILE A 144 -4.68 -5.95 -3.73
N LYS A 145 -4.54 -7.14 -3.13
CA LYS A 145 -4.79 -7.37 -1.71
C LYS A 145 -3.84 -6.56 -0.83
N ALA A 146 -2.54 -6.56 -1.17
CA ALA A 146 -1.55 -5.77 -0.45
C ALA A 146 -1.80 -4.26 -0.56
N ALA A 147 -2.14 -3.76 -1.74
CA ALA A 147 -2.47 -2.36 -1.94
C ALA A 147 -3.69 -1.94 -1.09
N SER A 148 -4.74 -2.74 -1.05
CA SER A 148 -5.94 -2.46 -0.24
C SER A 148 -5.64 -2.41 1.26
N LEU A 149 -4.78 -3.31 1.75
CA LEU A 149 -4.38 -3.38 3.16
C LEU A 149 -3.45 -2.23 3.58
N LEU A 150 -2.56 -1.80 2.69
CA LEU A 150 -1.53 -0.83 3.00
C LEU A 150 -1.94 0.62 2.69
N LYS A 151 -3.00 0.85 1.92
CA LYS A 151 -3.42 2.17 1.43
C LYS A 151 -3.46 3.25 2.51
N ASN A 152 -3.93 2.92 3.71
CA ASN A 152 -4.11 3.88 4.80
C ASN A 152 -2.93 3.93 5.80
N SER A 153 -2.02 2.98 5.73
CA SER A 153 -0.98 2.78 6.75
C SER A 153 0.44 2.78 6.21
N PHE A 154 0.61 2.80 4.89
CA PHE A 154 1.93 2.65 4.27
C PHE A 154 2.93 3.75 4.64
N THR A 155 2.48 5.00 4.77
CA THR A 155 3.33 6.14 5.13
C THR A 155 3.82 6.09 6.58
N VAL A 156 3.06 5.44 7.47
CA VAL A 156 3.33 5.34 8.91
C VAL A 156 4.05 4.04 9.27
N LEU A 157 3.95 3.03 8.40
CA LEU A 157 4.59 1.74 8.64
C LEU A 157 6.12 1.88 8.65
N LYS A 158 6.76 1.23 9.62
CA LYS A 158 8.22 1.13 9.66
C LYS A 158 8.72 0.37 8.44
N SER A 159 8.93 1.09 7.33
CA SER A 159 9.39 0.53 6.04
C SER A 159 10.62 -0.38 6.15
N GLY A 160 11.47 -0.15 7.16
CA GLY A 160 12.65 -0.99 7.39
C GLY A 160 12.34 -2.42 7.82
N LEU A 161 11.20 -2.69 8.46
CA LEU A 161 10.83 -4.04 8.90
C LEU A 161 10.30 -4.86 7.72
N ILE A 162 9.47 -4.25 6.89
CA ILE A 162 8.97 -4.87 5.66
C ILE A 162 10.13 -5.15 4.70
N LEU A 163 11.04 -4.18 4.54
CA LEU A 163 12.22 -4.33 3.67
C LEU A 163 13.08 -5.52 4.09
N ARG A 164 13.37 -5.67 5.40
CA ARG A 164 14.14 -6.80 5.92
C ARG A 164 13.47 -8.14 5.66
N ALA A 165 12.16 -8.22 5.91
CA ALA A 165 11.42 -9.44 5.66
C ALA A 165 11.41 -9.83 4.18
N CYS A 166 11.19 -8.85 3.30
CA CYS A 166 11.28 -9.06 1.86
C CYS A 166 12.68 -9.50 1.43
N PHE A 167 13.73 -8.91 2.01
CA PHE A 167 15.12 -9.29 1.72
C PHE A 167 15.42 -10.73 2.11
N TYR A 168 15.05 -11.17 3.32
CA TYR A 168 15.20 -12.55 3.75
C TYR A 168 14.45 -13.52 2.86
N PHE A 169 13.25 -13.14 2.46
CA PHE A 169 12.42 -13.93 1.57
C PHE A 169 13.09 -14.15 0.21
N VAL A 170 13.53 -13.05 -0.42
CA VAL A 170 14.25 -13.09 -1.71
C VAL A 170 15.52 -13.92 -1.60
N ALA A 171 16.31 -13.76 -0.53
CA ALA A 171 17.54 -14.52 -0.33
C ALA A 171 17.27 -16.02 -0.25
N VAL A 172 16.25 -16.46 0.49
CA VAL A 172 15.90 -17.89 0.59
C VAL A 172 15.47 -18.45 -0.76
N ILE A 173 14.69 -17.70 -1.55
CA ILE A 173 14.26 -18.19 -2.86
C ILE A 173 15.42 -18.23 -3.87
N ILE A 174 16.30 -17.23 -3.86
CA ILE A 174 17.52 -17.25 -4.69
C ILE A 174 18.38 -18.45 -4.35
N ILE A 175 18.57 -18.74 -3.06
CA ILE A 175 19.32 -19.90 -2.59
C ILE A 175 18.65 -21.20 -3.09
N ASN A 176 17.33 -21.33 -2.94
CA ASN A 176 16.60 -22.50 -3.45
C ASN A 176 16.72 -22.67 -4.97
N ASN A 177 16.66 -21.58 -5.74
CA ASN A 177 16.83 -21.65 -7.20
C ASN A 177 18.25 -22.02 -7.63
N LEU A 178 19.28 -21.57 -6.90
CA LEU A 178 20.67 -21.93 -7.16
C LEU A 178 20.91 -23.45 -6.92
N PHE A 179 20.28 -24.03 -5.90
CA PHE A 179 20.40 -25.45 -5.59
C PHE A 179 19.49 -26.35 -6.47
N ALA A 180 18.43 -25.80 -7.08
CA ALA A 180 17.57 -26.52 -8.01
C ALA A 180 18.13 -26.62 -9.44
N ALA A 181 19.38 -26.21 -9.66
CA ALA A 181 20.07 -26.38 -10.96
C ALA A 181 20.11 -27.84 -11.39
N PRO A 182 19.90 -28.15 -12.69
CA PRO A 182 19.69 -29.52 -13.18
C PRO A 182 20.85 -30.51 -12.96
N SER A 183 22.04 -30.05 -12.62
CA SER A 183 23.17 -30.88 -12.26
C SER A 183 23.04 -31.55 -10.89
N ALA A 184 22.09 -31.17 -10.07
CA ALA A 184 21.86 -31.62 -8.70
C ALA A 184 20.76 -32.71 -8.56
N ILE A 185 20.28 -33.29 -9.65
CA ILE A 185 19.13 -34.23 -9.66
C ILE A 185 19.31 -35.43 -8.71
N LYS A 186 20.52 -35.86 -8.40
CA LYS A 186 20.78 -36.92 -7.41
C LYS A 186 20.72 -36.44 -5.94
N LEU A 187 20.79 -35.13 -5.69
CA LEU A 187 20.61 -34.49 -4.39
C LEU A 187 19.14 -34.10 -4.11
N SER A 188 18.20 -34.47 -4.99
CA SER A 188 16.89 -33.91 -5.15
C SER A 188 15.97 -34.03 -3.93
N LEU A 189 15.96 -35.15 -3.22
CA LEU A 189 15.07 -35.40 -2.09
C LEU A 189 15.41 -34.52 -0.87
N PHE A 190 16.67 -34.35 -0.57
CA PHE A 190 17.15 -33.52 0.53
C PHE A 190 16.91 -32.02 0.26
N LEU A 191 17.12 -31.58 -0.98
CA LEU A 191 16.85 -30.20 -1.39
C LEU A 191 15.34 -29.87 -1.43
N VAL A 192 14.50 -30.81 -1.85
CA VAL A 192 13.04 -30.68 -1.77
C VAL A 192 12.60 -30.54 -0.30
N LEU A 193 13.14 -31.33 0.60
CA LEU A 193 12.86 -31.21 2.03
C LEU A 193 13.30 -29.85 2.60
N ILE A 194 14.50 -29.38 2.25
CA ILE A 194 14.97 -28.04 2.67
C ILE A 194 14.07 -26.93 2.09
N SER A 195 13.67 -27.04 0.83
CA SER A 195 12.77 -26.07 0.22
C SER A 195 11.40 -26.07 0.88
N MET A 196 10.85 -27.22 1.25
CA MET A 196 9.61 -27.32 2.02
C MET A 196 9.74 -26.67 3.40
N VAL A 197 10.80 -26.94 4.14
CA VAL A 197 11.06 -26.33 5.45
C VAL A 197 11.22 -24.81 5.31
N ALA A 198 11.97 -24.35 4.31
CA ALA A 198 12.12 -22.92 4.01
C ALA A 198 10.79 -22.28 3.66
N THR A 199 9.93 -22.94 2.87
CA THR A 199 8.61 -22.43 2.51
C THR A 199 7.69 -22.33 3.74
N ILE A 200 7.69 -23.32 4.62
CA ILE A 200 6.95 -23.30 5.89
C ILE A 200 7.44 -22.14 6.76
N PHE A 201 8.76 -21.97 6.89
CA PHE A 201 9.34 -20.87 7.64
C PHE A 201 8.93 -19.50 7.08
N LEU A 202 8.88 -19.35 5.76
CA LEU A 202 8.43 -18.16 5.07
C LEU A 202 6.95 -17.87 5.33
N ILE A 203 6.08 -18.89 5.33
CA ILE A 203 4.67 -18.74 5.67
C ILE A 203 4.51 -18.24 7.12
N ILE A 204 5.30 -18.77 8.04
CA ILE A 204 5.29 -18.32 9.45
C ILE A 204 5.75 -16.87 9.57
N LEU A 205 6.83 -16.49 8.88
CA LEU A 205 7.30 -15.10 8.84
C LEU A 205 6.27 -14.15 8.23
N PHE A 206 5.64 -14.57 7.14
CA PHE A 206 4.59 -13.77 6.48
C PHE A 206 3.38 -13.55 7.40
N ASN A 207 2.93 -14.61 8.08
CA ASN A 207 1.86 -14.50 9.07
C ASN A 207 2.21 -13.59 10.24
N ARG A 208 3.46 -13.64 10.71
CA ARG A 208 3.95 -12.76 11.77
C ARG A 208 3.98 -11.31 11.35
N LEU A 209 4.48 -11.03 10.15
CA LEU A 209 4.48 -9.69 9.55
C LEU A 209 3.05 -9.17 9.31
N PHE A 210 2.17 -10.02 8.79
CA PHE A 210 0.78 -9.67 8.57
C PHE A 210 0.08 -9.28 9.87
N LYS A 211 0.34 -10.03 10.94
CA LYS A 211 -0.18 -9.73 12.29
C LYS A 211 0.34 -8.40 12.84
N GLU A 212 1.64 -8.10 12.60
CA GLU A 212 2.25 -6.84 13.01
C GLU A 212 1.74 -5.64 12.20
N ILE A 213 1.54 -5.81 10.91
CA ILE A 213 0.90 -4.82 10.03
C ILE A 213 -0.55 -4.56 10.48
N SER A 214 -1.32 -5.61 10.71
CA SER A 214 -2.71 -5.51 11.17
C SER A 214 -2.82 -4.78 12.51
N LYS A 215 -1.93 -5.09 13.48
CA LYS A 215 -1.85 -4.38 14.76
C LYS A 215 -1.51 -2.91 14.57
N SER A 216 -0.48 -2.60 13.76
CA SER A 216 -0.09 -1.22 13.48
C SER A 216 -1.20 -0.42 12.80
N THR A 217 -1.97 -1.05 11.89
CA THR A 217 -3.12 -0.41 11.24
C THR A 217 -4.25 -0.12 12.24
N HIS A 218 -4.50 -1.05 13.15
CA HIS A 218 -5.48 -0.84 14.22
C HIS A 218 -5.07 0.29 15.16
N ASP A 219 -3.79 0.35 15.57
CA ASP A 219 -3.26 1.41 16.42
C ASP A 219 -3.35 2.79 15.75
N ILE A 220 -3.14 2.85 14.44
CA ILE A 220 -3.30 4.09 13.64
C ILE A 220 -4.76 4.52 13.60
N ALA A 221 -5.69 3.58 13.39
CA ALA A 221 -7.12 3.86 13.38
C ALA A 221 -7.60 4.40 14.75
N LEU A 222 -7.15 3.80 15.85
CA LEU A 222 -7.44 4.29 17.21
C LEU A 222 -6.90 5.70 17.45
N LYS A 223 -5.66 5.98 17.05
CA LYS A 223 -5.09 7.33 17.16
C LYS A 223 -5.86 8.36 16.35
N LYS A 224 -6.31 7.99 15.15
CA LYS A 224 -7.13 8.87 14.33
C LYS A 224 -8.45 9.22 15.02
N GLN A 225 -9.13 8.22 15.60
CA GLN A 225 -10.35 8.45 16.39
C GLN A 225 -10.09 9.36 17.61
N GLN A 226 -8.96 9.18 18.30
CA GLN A 226 -8.58 10.05 19.41
C GLN A 226 -8.37 11.50 18.96
N VAL A 227 -7.71 11.72 17.82
CA VAL A 227 -7.52 13.07 17.25
C VAL A 227 -8.87 13.70 16.90
N GLU A 228 -9.75 12.97 16.21
CA GLU A 228 -11.10 13.45 15.85
C GLU A 228 -11.93 13.81 17.12
N LEU A 229 -11.81 13.03 18.18
CA LEU A 229 -12.47 13.32 19.48
C LEU A 229 -11.92 14.60 20.10
N VAL A 230 -10.59 14.77 20.13
CA VAL A 230 -9.96 15.98 20.68
C VAL A 230 -10.32 17.22 19.86
N GLU A 231 -10.36 17.12 18.53
CA GLU A 231 -10.81 18.22 17.66
C GLU A 231 -12.25 18.62 17.93
N SER A 232 -13.15 17.63 18.09
CA SER A 232 -14.54 17.87 18.46
C SER A 232 -14.67 18.56 19.83
N GLN A 233 -13.91 18.12 20.84
CA GLN A 233 -13.88 18.74 22.16
C GLN A 233 -13.35 20.17 22.10
N LEU A 234 -12.31 20.42 21.29
CA LEU A 234 -11.74 21.76 21.10
C LEU A 234 -12.76 22.72 20.46
N THR A 235 -13.53 22.23 19.49
CA THR A 235 -14.60 23.00 18.83
C THR A 235 -15.69 23.38 19.84
N SER A 236 -16.18 22.41 20.62
CA SER A 236 -17.17 22.65 21.67
C SER A 236 -16.66 23.62 22.75
N TYR A 237 -15.38 23.51 23.11
CA TYR A 237 -14.78 24.44 24.06
C TYR A 237 -14.74 25.88 23.53
N LYS A 238 -14.37 26.08 22.26
CA LYS A 238 -14.40 27.40 21.60
C LYS A 238 -15.80 28.00 21.52
N GLU A 239 -16.80 27.17 21.24
CA GLU A 239 -18.20 27.60 21.25
C GLU A 239 -18.64 28.06 22.65
N THR A 240 -18.28 27.30 23.68
CA THR A 240 -18.56 27.64 25.07
C THR A 240 -17.85 28.94 25.50
N GLU A 241 -16.58 29.12 25.09
CA GLU A 241 -15.82 30.34 25.34
C GLU A 241 -16.47 31.56 24.66
N ALA A 242 -16.92 31.43 23.43
CA ALA A 242 -17.62 32.49 22.70
C ALA A 242 -18.92 32.87 23.42
N GLN A 243 -19.71 31.89 23.87
CA GLN A 243 -20.93 32.15 24.66
C GLN A 243 -20.61 32.84 25.99
N TYR A 244 -19.53 32.45 26.66
CA TYR A 244 -19.11 33.09 27.90
C TYR A 244 -18.73 34.57 27.70
N ILE A 245 -18.02 34.88 26.62
CA ILE A 245 -17.66 36.24 26.24
C ILE A 245 -18.94 37.08 25.98
N GLU A 246 -19.91 36.51 25.24
CA GLU A 246 -21.20 37.15 24.97
C GLU A 246 -21.98 37.43 26.26
N ILE A 247 -22.08 36.47 27.18
CA ILE A 247 -22.72 36.64 28.48
C ILE A 247 -22.03 37.75 29.26
N ARG A 248 -20.70 37.83 29.19
CA ARG A 248 -19.91 38.85 29.89
C ARG A 248 -20.23 40.26 29.35
N HIS A 249 -20.32 40.40 28.03
CA HIS A 249 -20.72 41.65 27.40
C HIS A 249 -22.15 42.04 27.81
N TRP A 250 -23.06 41.08 27.74
CA TRP A 250 -24.46 41.33 28.18
C TRP A 250 -24.57 41.75 29.63
N ASN A 251 -23.84 41.10 30.56
CA ASN A 251 -23.79 41.51 31.97
C ASN A 251 -23.24 42.94 32.16
N HIS A 252 -22.22 43.30 31.40
CA HIS A 252 -21.64 44.64 31.41
C HIS A 252 -22.66 45.69 30.96
N ASP A 253 -23.37 45.39 29.90
CA ASP A 253 -24.37 46.31 29.34
C ASP A 253 -25.57 46.48 30.27
N ILE A 254 -26.07 45.40 30.86
CA ILE A 254 -27.08 45.48 31.93
C ILE A 254 -26.60 46.33 33.12
N ALA A 255 -25.37 46.15 33.58
CA ALA A 255 -24.82 46.96 34.65
C ALA A 255 -24.80 48.45 34.29
N ASN A 256 -24.43 48.79 33.06
CA ASN A 256 -24.45 50.17 32.57
C ASN A 256 -25.86 50.74 32.50
N HIS A 257 -26.84 49.96 32.01
CA HIS A 257 -28.24 50.36 31.98
C HIS A 257 -28.79 50.61 33.39
N LEU A 258 -28.48 49.74 34.34
CA LEU A 258 -28.90 49.88 35.73
C LEU A 258 -28.26 51.11 36.39
N LEU A 259 -26.96 51.40 36.14
CA LEU A 259 -26.31 52.61 36.61
C LEU A 259 -26.95 53.89 36.03
N SER A 260 -27.26 53.88 34.76
CA SER A 260 -27.95 55.02 34.10
C SER A 260 -29.34 55.27 34.69
N LEU A 261 -30.10 54.19 34.91
CA LEU A 261 -31.40 54.25 35.58
C LEU A 261 -31.32 54.78 36.99
N ALA A 262 -30.35 54.31 37.81
CA ALA A 262 -30.12 54.77 39.17
C ALA A 262 -29.84 56.28 39.20
N HIS A 263 -28.98 56.77 38.28
CA HIS A 263 -28.67 58.19 38.14
C HIS A 263 -29.91 59.05 37.75
N LEU A 264 -30.77 58.59 36.84
CA LEU A 264 -31.99 59.27 36.47
C LEU A 264 -32.97 59.36 37.66
N ILE A 265 -33.10 58.30 38.44
CA ILE A 265 -33.98 58.26 39.62
C ILE A 265 -33.45 59.16 40.74
N GLU A 266 -32.15 59.12 41.03
CA GLU A 266 -31.49 59.99 42.04
C GLU A 266 -31.63 61.49 41.65
N SER A 267 -31.59 61.79 40.38
CA SER A 267 -31.76 63.11 39.84
C SER A 267 -33.25 63.57 39.77
N SER A 268 -34.19 62.77 40.33
CA SER A 268 -35.65 63.02 40.31
C SER A 268 -36.26 63.13 38.90
N LYS A 269 -35.59 62.56 37.90
CA LYS A 269 -36.04 62.57 36.47
C LYS A 269 -36.88 61.32 36.12
N ASN A 270 -37.96 61.12 36.85
CA ASN A 270 -38.73 59.90 36.79
C ASN A 270 -39.36 59.60 35.39
N GLU A 271 -39.73 60.62 34.63
CA GLU A 271 -40.34 60.46 33.29
C GLU A 271 -39.25 60.04 32.28
N GLU A 272 -38.04 60.63 32.39
CA GLU A 272 -36.92 60.24 31.55
C GLU A 272 -36.48 58.79 31.87
N ALA A 273 -36.53 58.33 33.12
CA ALA A 273 -36.24 56.96 33.51
C ALA A 273 -37.24 55.96 32.94
N LYS A 274 -38.55 56.32 32.89
CA LYS A 274 -39.59 55.46 32.26
C LYS A 274 -39.41 55.36 30.75
N GLU A 275 -39.05 56.41 30.08
CA GLU A 275 -38.77 56.43 28.66
C GLU A 275 -37.52 55.60 28.33
N TYR A 276 -36.47 55.71 29.15
CA TYR A 276 -35.26 54.91 29.01
C TYR A 276 -35.56 53.41 29.14
N ILE A 277 -36.36 53.00 30.13
CA ILE A 277 -36.78 51.60 30.27
C ILE A 277 -37.55 51.12 29.04
N ARG A 278 -38.45 51.95 28.50
CA ARG A 278 -39.24 51.61 27.32
C ARG A 278 -38.35 51.38 26.11
N ASN A 279 -37.36 52.23 25.93
CA ASN A 279 -36.41 52.11 24.82
C ASN A 279 -35.59 50.82 24.90
N ILE A 280 -35.09 50.44 26.10
CA ILE A 280 -34.36 49.18 26.31
C ILE A 280 -35.27 47.99 25.96
N ILE A 281 -36.54 47.99 26.38
CA ILE A 281 -37.47 46.88 26.10
C ILE A 281 -37.79 46.78 24.64
N GLU A 282 -37.79 47.90 23.89
CA GLU A 282 -38.02 47.92 22.45
C GLU A 282 -36.79 47.46 21.64
N GLU A 283 -35.56 47.79 22.09
CA GLU A 283 -34.31 47.30 21.48
C GLU A 283 -34.15 45.79 21.65
N GLU A 284 -34.51 45.19 22.79
CA GLU A 284 -34.46 43.75 22.98
C GLU A 284 -35.51 42.95 22.16
N LYS A 285 -36.48 43.60 21.58
CA LYS A 285 -37.52 42.94 20.75
C LYS A 285 -37.18 42.88 19.26
N GLN A 286 -36.12 43.54 18.80
CA GLN A 286 -35.61 43.50 17.44
C GLN A 286 -34.47 42.48 17.28
#